data_cca7dc0a9f074d6dcad98a80dc664c71
#
_entry.id   cca7dc0a9f074d6dcad98a80dc664c71
#
_cell.length_a   1.000
_cell.length_b   1.000
_cell.length_c   1.000
_cell.angle_alpha   90.00
_cell.angle_beta   90.00
_cell.angle_gamma   90.00
#
_symmetry.space_group_name_H-M   'P 1'
#
loop_
_entity.id
_entity.type
_entity.pdbx_description
1 polymer ?
#
loop_
_entity_poly.entity_id
_entity_poly.type
_entity_poly.pdbx_seq_one_letter_code
_entity_poly.pdbx_strand_id
1 'polypeptide(L)'
;MKFFLNSNTTAYLRSLEEEFGESTNGIRLELNKFEKAGFIDSYSEGNKKLFKANTKHPLFKDINSIVLKLTGLDYIVDYIVQRIGDLHKVYLVGKLANGQNTNIIDIVLVGDNINQTFLLEQVQKAEKKIGKKIRYVHFGSGEFELSKIKEPGMHPLLLWSK
;
A
#
# COMPACT_ATOMS: atom_id res chain seq x y z
N MET A 1 -9.62 -2.03 4.59
CA MET A 1 -8.29 -1.46 4.34
C MET A 1 -7.65 -2.02 3.06
N LYS A 2 -7.56 -3.34 2.87
CA LYS A 2 -6.87 -4.02 1.76
C LYS A 2 -7.08 -3.38 0.38
N PHE A 3 -8.32 -3.30 -0.09
CA PHE A 3 -8.65 -2.77 -1.41
C PHE A 3 -8.49 -1.25 -1.55
N PHE A 4 -8.63 -0.52 -0.44
CA PHE A 4 -8.63 0.95 -0.47
C PHE A 4 -7.25 1.56 -0.24
N LEU A 5 -6.30 0.81 0.28
CA LEU A 5 -4.90 1.24 0.34
C LEU A 5 -4.26 1.17 -1.05
N ASN A 6 -4.39 0.01 -1.70
CA ASN A 6 -3.83 -0.24 -3.02
C ASN A 6 -4.90 -0.86 -3.93
N SER A 7 -5.41 -0.06 -4.85
CA SER A 7 -6.48 -0.46 -5.76
C SER A 7 -6.09 -1.57 -6.75
N ASN A 8 -4.79 -1.85 -6.88
CA ASN A 8 -4.30 -2.96 -7.70
C ASN A 8 -4.39 -4.31 -6.99
N THR A 9 -4.68 -4.32 -5.68
CA THR A 9 -4.87 -5.58 -4.94
C THR A 9 -6.21 -6.20 -5.26
N THR A 10 -6.19 -7.51 -5.41
CA THR A 10 -7.38 -8.34 -5.56
C THR A 10 -7.42 -9.39 -4.46
N ALA A 11 -8.60 -9.89 -4.15
CA ALA A 11 -8.76 -11.00 -3.24
C ALA A 11 -10.01 -11.83 -3.62
N TYR A 12 -9.99 -13.10 -3.29
CA TYR A 12 -11.16 -13.97 -3.36
C TYR A 12 -11.59 -14.39 -1.95
N LEU A 13 -12.81 -14.88 -1.81
CA LEU A 13 -13.45 -15.14 -0.53
C LEU A 13 -12.59 -15.95 0.44
N ARG A 14 -12.01 -17.08 -0.04
CA ARG A 14 -11.20 -17.96 0.80
C ARG A 14 -9.89 -17.32 1.26
N SER A 15 -9.25 -16.49 0.43
CA SER A 15 -8.02 -15.79 0.84
C SER A 15 -8.28 -14.74 1.93
N LEU A 16 -9.47 -14.14 1.94
CA LEU A 16 -9.88 -13.21 2.99
C LEU A 16 -10.23 -13.94 4.29
N GLU A 17 -10.86 -15.12 4.18
CA GLU A 17 -11.11 -16.02 5.31
C GLU A 17 -9.80 -16.39 6.02
N GLU A 18 -8.81 -16.84 5.27
CA GLU A 18 -7.48 -17.19 5.79
C GLU A 18 -6.75 -15.97 6.38
N GLU A 19 -6.88 -14.79 5.75
CA GLU A 19 -6.21 -13.57 6.20
C GLU A 19 -6.83 -12.98 7.48
N PHE A 20 -8.16 -13.02 7.61
CA PHE A 20 -8.86 -12.38 8.72
C PHE A 20 -9.23 -13.34 9.83
N GLY A 21 -9.17 -14.66 9.61
CA GLY A 21 -9.61 -15.67 10.58
C GLY A 21 -11.11 -15.65 10.84
N GLU A 22 -11.89 -15.08 9.91
CA GLU A 22 -13.34 -14.93 10.02
C GLU A 22 -14.07 -16.01 9.22
N SER A 23 -15.33 -16.26 9.56
CA SER A 23 -16.11 -17.25 8.83
C SER A 23 -16.36 -16.84 7.38
N THR A 24 -16.35 -17.82 6.47
CA THR A 24 -16.67 -17.63 5.04
C THR A 24 -17.99 -16.87 4.83
N ASN A 25 -19.00 -17.17 5.65
CA ASN A 25 -20.31 -16.54 5.54
C ASN A 25 -20.27 -15.08 6.00
N GLY A 26 -19.55 -14.78 7.08
CA GLY A 26 -19.35 -13.40 7.57
C GLY A 26 -18.67 -12.53 6.49
N ILE A 27 -17.55 -13.01 5.95
CA ILE A 27 -16.83 -12.30 4.87
C ILE A 27 -17.70 -12.12 3.64
N ARG A 28 -18.47 -13.16 3.23
CA ARG A 28 -19.38 -13.07 2.08
C ARG A 28 -20.42 -11.98 2.27
N LEU A 29 -21.03 -11.91 3.46
CA LEU A 29 -22.03 -10.88 3.75
C LEU A 29 -21.45 -9.47 3.65
N GLU A 30 -20.24 -9.25 4.19
CA GLU A 30 -19.59 -7.94 4.11
C GLU A 30 -19.19 -7.59 2.68
N LEU A 31 -18.62 -8.52 1.91
CA LEU A 31 -18.31 -8.30 0.50
C LEU A 31 -19.56 -7.94 -0.32
N ASN A 32 -20.68 -8.63 -0.09
CA ASN A 32 -21.94 -8.33 -0.76
C ASN A 32 -22.46 -6.92 -0.41
N LYS A 33 -22.31 -6.47 0.84
CA LYS A 33 -22.65 -5.09 1.24
C LYS A 33 -21.80 -4.07 0.52
N PHE A 34 -20.48 -4.28 0.47
CA PHE A 34 -19.57 -3.38 -0.25
C PHE A 34 -19.81 -3.37 -1.75
N GLU A 35 -20.08 -4.54 -2.36
CA GLU A 35 -20.40 -4.66 -3.78
C GLU A 35 -21.73 -3.96 -4.10
N LYS A 36 -22.77 -4.18 -3.30
CA LYS A 36 -24.07 -3.50 -3.45
C LYS A 36 -23.98 -1.98 -3.29
N ALA A 37 -23.14 -1.53 -2.38
CA ALA A 37 -22.87 -0.10 -2.18
C ALA A 37 -21.94 0.51 -3.25
N GLY A 38 -21.42 -0.31 -4.18
CA GLY A 38 -20.55 0.12 -5.26
C GLY A 38 -19.11 0.44 -4.87
N PHE A 39 -18.69 0.11 -3.65
CA PHE A 39 -17.32 0.35 -3.19
C PHE A 39 -16.29 -0.62 -3.77
N ILE A 40 -16.73 -1.83 -4.08
CA ILE A 40 -15.91 -2.86 -4.71
C ILE A 40 -16.61 -3.42 -5.93
N ASP A 41 -15.83 -3.82 -6.92
CA ASP A 41 -16.27 -4.59 -8.07
C ASP A 41 -15.84 -6.04 -7.91
N SER A 42 -16.57 -6.94 -8.56
CA SER A 42 -16.16 -8.34 -8.68
C SER A 42 -16.07 -8.78 -10.14
N TYR A 43 -15.23 -9.73 -10.39
CA TYR A 43 -15.10 -10.40 -11.69
C TYR A 43 -14.66 -11.85 -11.49
N SER A 44 -14.89 -12.68 -12.50
CA SER A 44 -14.50 -14.09 -12.47
C SER A 44 -13.19 -14.31 -13.21
N GLU A 45 -12.30 -15.08 -12.59
CA GLU A 45 -11.05 -15.55 -13.19
C GLU A 45 -10.91 -17.04 -12.90
N GLY A 46 -11.07 -17.86 -13.94
CA GLY A 46 -11.22 -19.30 -13.76
C GLY A 46 -12.41 -19.62 -12.85
N ASN A 47 -12.18 -20.44 -11.83
CA ASN A 47 -13.20 -20.85 -10.87
C ASN A 47 -13.33 -19.89 -9.66
N LYS A 48 -12.66 -18.73 -9.68
CA LYS A 48 -12.64 -17.81 -8.55
C LYS A 48 -13.38 -16.51 -8.88
N LYS A 49 -14.23 -16.06 -7.95
CA LYS A 49 -14.75 -14.70 -7.94
C LYS A 49 -13.76 -13.81 -7.20
N LEU A 50 -13.17 -12.87 -7.91
CA LEU A 50 -12.21 -11.90 -7.39
C LEU A 50 -12.89 -10.58 -7.11
N PHE A 51 -12.46 -9.90 -6.06
CA PHE A 51 -12.93 -8.58 -5.65
C PHE A 51 -11.78 -7.58 -5.71
N LYS A 52 -12.08 -6.34 -6.08
CA LYS A 52 -11.16 -5.20 -6.12
C LYS A 52 -11.88 -3.91 -5.76
N ALA A 53 -11.15 -2.85 -5.41
CA ALA A 53 -11.76 -1.55 -5.21
C ALA A 53 -12.38 -1.01 -6.50
N ASN A 54 -13.55 -0.40 -6.41
CA ASN A 54 -14.11 0.43 -7.47
C ASN A 54 -13.52 1.84 -7.39
N THR A 55 -12.48 2.09 -8.19
CA THR A 55 -11.79 3.39 -8.20
C THR A 55 -12.62 4.52 -8.78
N LYS A 56 -13.75 4.20 -9.44
CA LYS A 56 -14.70 5.18 -10.00
C LYS A 56 -15.76 5.62 -8.97
N HIS A 57 -15.83 4.95 -7.81
CA HIS A 57 -16.77 5.35 -6.77
C HIS A 57 -16.43 6.76 -6.27
N PRO A 58 -17.43 7.67 -6.12
CA PRO A 58 -17.19 9.07 -5.72
C PRO A 58 -16.35 9.22 -4.45
N LEU A 59 -16.55 8.34 -3.45
CA LEU A 59 -15.84 8.37 -2.17
C LEU A 59 -14.51 7.61 -2.18
N PHE A 60 -14.08 7.04 -3.31
CA PHE A 60 -12.85 6.22 -3.34
C PHE A 60 -11.63 7.00 -2.85
N LYS A 61 -11.45 8.23 -3.35
CA LYS A 61 -10.30 9.08 -2.99
C LYS A 61 -10.29 9.44 -1.50
N ASP A 62 -11.48 9.73 -0.94
CA ASP A 62 -11.61 10.07 0.48
C ASP A 62 -11.27 8.87 1.37
N ILE A 63 -11.80 7.71 1.05
CA ILE A 63 -11.50 6.46 1.77
C ILE A 63 -10.02 6.11 1.65
N ASN A 64 -9.43 6.22 0.46
CA ASN A 64 -7.99 5.99 0.26
C ASN A 64 -7.16 6.94 1.12
N SER A 65 -7.50 8.25 1.15
CA SER A 65 -6.83 9.25 1.99
C SER A 65 -6.94 8.91 3.48
N ILE A 66 -8.12 8.48 3.96
CA ILE A 66 -8.31 8.02 5.33
C ILE A 66 -7.41 6.82 5.63
N VAL A 67 -7.35 5.85 4.73
CA VAL A 67 -6.51 4.65 4.91
C VAL A 67 -5.02 5.00 4.94
N LEU A 68 -4.55 5.93 4.09
CA LEU A 68 -3.17 6.43 4.12
C LEU A 68 -2.85 7.08 5.47
N LYS A 69 -3.75 7.89 6.02
CA LYS A 69 -3.60 8.51 7.34
C LYS A 69 -3.57 7.47 8.46
N LEU A 70 -4.48 6.51 8.45
CA LEU A 70 -4.53 5.43 9.45
C LEU A 70 -3.26 4.56 9.44
N THR A 71 -2.63 4.42 8.28
CA THR A 71 -1.37 3.66 8.16
C THR A 71 -0.13 4.48 8.47
N GLY A 72 -0.24 5.82 8.48
CA GLY A 72 0.87 6.77 8.65
C GLY A 72 1.67 7.01 7.37
N LEU A 73 1.18 6.53 6.23
CA LEU A 73 1.88 6.69 4.95
C LEU A 73 1.86 8.13 4.44
N ASP A 74 0.81 8.90 4.75
CA ASP A 74 0.75 10.33 4.49
C ASP A 74 1.91 11.07 5.17
N TYR A 75 2.18 10.76 6.43
CA TYR A 75 3.29 11.35 7.16
C TYR A 75 4.65 11.04 6.50
N ILE A 76 4.85 9.82 6.03
CA ILE A 76 6.09 9.43 5.33
C ILE A 76 6.28 10.28 4.07
N VAL A 77 5.22 10.44 3.28
CA VAL A 77 5.26 11.25 2.06
C VAL A 77 5.56 12.72 2.38
N ASP A 78 4.84 13.29 3.34
CA ASP A 78 4.94 14.72 3.64
C ASP A 78 6.28 15.11 4.29
N TYR A 79 6.85 14.26 5.12
CA TYR A 79 8.04 14.60 5.91
C TYR A 79 9.34 14.02 5.36
N ILE A 80 9.33 12.80 4.82
CA ILE A 80 10.56 12.18 4.32
C ILE A 80 10.85 12.67 2.91
N VAL A 81 9.83 12.68 2.05
CA VAL A 81 9.97 12.93 0.62
C VAL A 81 10.49 14.33 0.29
N GLN A 82 10.04 15.34 1.02
CA GLN A 82 10.29 16.75 0.66
C GLN A 82 11.70 17.24 0.97
N ARG A 83 12.56 16.46 1.67
CA ARG A 83 13.81 16.98 2.24
C ARG A 83 15.05 16.11 2.08
N ILE A 84 14.97 14.95 1.42
CA ILE A 84 16.07 13.97 1.43
C ILE A 84 17.03 14.04 0.25
N GLY A 85 16.89 15.04 -0.63
CA GLY A 85 17.75 15.19 -1.81
C GLY A 85 16.97 15.09 -3.11
N ASP A 86 17.62 14.64 -4.19
CA ASP A 86 16.99 14.51 -5.51
C ASP A 86 16.21 13.19 -5.63
N LEU A 87 15.12 13.11 -4.85
CA LEU A 87 14.21 11.97 -4.88
C LEU A 87 13.28 12.08 -6.08
N HIS A 88 13.07 10.97 -6.77
CA HIS A 88 12.22 10.87 -7.96
C HIS A 88 10.96 10.07 -7.72
N LYS A 89 11.03 8.94 -6.98
CA LYS A 89 9.87 8.10 -6.70
C LYS A 89 9.98 7.43 -5.33
N VAL A 90 8.82 7.18 -4.74
CA VAL A 90 8.69 6.38 -3.51
C VAL A 90 7.64 5.31 -3.73
N TYR A 91 8.01 4.07 -3.48
CA TYR A 91 7.08 2.94 -3.53
C TYR A 91 6.91 2.32 -2.15
N LEU A 92 5.68 1.97 -1.81
CA LEU A 92 5.39 1.02 -0.76
C LEU A 92 5.46 -0.39 -1.35
N VAL A 93 6.12 -1.28 -0.63
CA VAL A 93 6.27 -2.69 -1.03
C VAL A 93 5.89 -3.63 0.12
N GLY A 94 5.97 -4.93 -0.11
CA GLY A 94 5.75 -5.92 0.92
C GLY A 94 4.30 -6.07 1.37
N LYS A 95 4.10 -6.55 2.59
CA LYS A 95 2.79 -6.93 3.14
C LYS A 95 1.81 -5.77 3.19
N LEU A 96 2.27 -4.58 3.60
CA LEU A 96 1.40 -3.41 3.70
C LEU A 96 0.91 -2.95 2.33
N ALA A 97 1.75 -3.02 1.29
CA ALA A 97 1.36 -2.69 -0.08
C ALA A 97 0.23 -3.59 -0.60
N ASN A 98 0.15 -4.82 -0.10
CA ASN A 98 -0.95 -5.75 -0.35
C ASN A 98 -2.15 -5.57 0.59
N GLY A 99 -2.15 -4.51 1.40
CA GLY A 99 -3.22 -4.18 2.33
C GLY A 99 -3.30 -5.09 3.56
N GLN A 100 -2.25 -5.87 3.84
CA GLN A 100 -2.16 -6.68 5.04
C GLN A 100 -1.71 -5.82 6.23
N ASN A 101 -2.34 -6.01 7.39
CA ASN A 101 -1.94 -5.28 8.59
C ASN A 101 -0.55 -5.76 9.06
N THR A 102 0.35 -4.82 9.29
CA THR A 102 1.73 -5.09 9.73
C THR A 102 2.28 -3.91 10.51
N ASN A 103 3.21 -4.20 11.42
CA ASN A 103 3.97 -3.18 12.15
C ASN A 103 5.24 -2.72 11.42
N ILE A 104 5.45 -3.20 10.19
CA ILE A 104 6.58 -2.86 9.35
C ILE A 104 6.07 -2.19 8.08
N ILE A 105 6.68 -1.07 7.73
CA ILE A 105 6.45 -0.34 6.48
C ILE A 105 7.69 -0.51 5.63
N ASP A 106 7.58 -1.20 4.51
CA ASP A 106 8.67 -1.41 3.57
C ASP A 106 8.56 -0.42 2.42
N ILE A 107 9.57 0.44 2.24
CA ILE A 107 9.59 1.45 1.19
C ILE A 107 10.81 1.31 0.28
N VAL A 108 10.63 1.68 -0.96
CA VAL A 108 11.70 1.81 -1.95
C VAL A 108 11.79 3.26 -2.37
N LEU A 109 12.96 3.83 -2.22
CA LEU A 109 13.31 5.18 -2.61
C LEU A 109 14.09 5.13 -3.92
N VAL A 110 13.69 5.90 -4.91
CA VAL A 110 14.39 6.02 -6.19
C VAL A 110 14.81 7.47 -6.38
N GLY A 111 16.10 7.70 -6.51
CA GLY A 111 16.63 9.06 -6.67
C GLY A 111 18.14 9.10 -6.57
N ASP A 112 18.70 10.26 -6.75
CA ASP A 112 20.15 10.48 -6.76
C ASP A 112 20.54 11.44 -5.64
N ASN A 113 21.81 11.39 -5.22
CA ASN A 113 22.34 12.28 -4.18
C ASN A 113 21.52 12.34 -2.88
N ILE A 114 20.94 11.18 -2.47
CA ILE A 114 20.16 11.08 -1.24
C ILE A 114 21.05 11.29 -0.02
N ASN A 115 20.69 12.26 0.83
CA ASN A 115 21.35 12.48 2.11
C ASN A 115 20.98 11.38 3.11
N GLN A 116 21.83 10.36 3.22
CA GLN A 116 21.59 9.17 4.05
C GLN A 116 21.46 9.50 5.54
N THR A 117 22.27 10.44 6.05
CA THR A 117 22.23 10.85 7.45
C THR A 117 20.89 11.50 7.77
N PHE A 118 20.47 12.43 6.93
CA PHE A 118 19.18 13.11 7.08
C PHE A 118 18.01 12.12 6.93
N LEU A 119 18.08 11.20 5.95
CA LEU A 119 17.07 10.17 5.76
C LEU A 119 16.91 9.31 7.02
N LEU A 120 18.01 8.85 7.61
CA LEU A 120 17.99 8.04 8.84
C LEU A 120 17.31 8.78 9.99
N GLU A 121 17.64 10.06 10.20
CA GLU A 121 17.00 10.89 11.23
C GLU A 121 15.49 11.03 11.01
N GLN A 122 15.06 11.27 9.74
CA GLN A 122 13.64 11.41 9.44
C GLN A 122 12.89 10.09 9.61
N VAL A 123 13.49 8.97 9.21
CA VAL A 123 12.92 7.63 9.43
C VAL A 123 12.72 7.38 10.93
N GLN A 124 13.71 7.64 11.78
CA GLN A 124 13.59 7.47 13.23
C GLN A 124 12.48 8.35 13.85
N LYS A 125 12.35 9.60 13.38
CA LYS A 125 11.26 10.48 13.80
C LYS A 125 9.89 9.94 13.36
N ALA A 126 9.79 9.48 12.11
CA ALA A 126 8.58 8.90 11.57
C ALA A 126 8.17 7.62 12.33
N GLU A 127 9.11 6.72 12.61
CA GLU A 127 8.86 5.50 13.40
C GLU A 127 8.27 5.82 14.77
N LYS A 128 8.83 6.82 15.48
CA LYS A 128 8.32 7.26 16.78
C LYS A 128 6.90 7.84 16.68
N LYS A 129 6.61 8.58 15.62
CA LYS A 129 5.30 9.22 15.42
C LYS A 129 4.22 8.21 15.02
N ILE A 130 4.55 7.27 14.14
CA ILE A 130 3.62 6.31 13.56
C ILE A 130 3.45 5.07 14.46
N GLY A 131 4.44 4.77 15.31
CA GLY A 131 4.48 3.56 16.13
C GLY A 131 4.76 2.28 15.32
N LYS A 132 5.35 2.41 14.13
CA LYS A 132 5.72 1.30 13.24
C LYS A 132 7.17 1.38 12.84
N LYS A 133 7.76 0.24 12.49
CA LYS A 133 9.11 0.18 11.92
C LYS A 133 9.09 0.49 10.43
N ILE A 134 10.09 1.26 9.97
CA ILE A 134 10.26 1.60 8.56
C ILE A 134 11.56 0.95 8.07
N ARG A 135 11.44 0.08 7.08
CA ARG A 135 12.58 -0.46 6.34
C ARG A 135 12.60 0.19 4.97
N TYR A 136 13.78 0.53 4.50
CA TYR A 136 13.90 1.13 3.18
C TYR A 136 15.10 0.57 2.40
N VAL A 137 14.95 0.60 1.08
CA VAL A 137 16.01 0.35 0.11
C VAL A 137 16.07 1.55 -0.83
N HIS A 138 17.28 1.97 -1.17
CA HIS A 138 17.52 3.07 -2.09
C HIS A 138 18.13 2.55 -3.39
N PHE A 139 17.59 3.04 -4.51
CA PHE A 139 18.13 2.83 -5.86
C PHE A 139 18.44 4.17 -6.51
N GLY A 140 19.58 4.26 -7.21
CA GLY A 140 19.84 5.36 -8.13
C GLY A 140 18.84 5.36 -9.29
N SER A 141 18.58 6.52 -9.86
CA SER A 141 17.58 6.69 -10.95
C SER A 141 17.89 5.84 -12.18
N GLY A 142 19.18 5.69 -12.53
CA GLY A 142 19.62 4.86 -13.66
C GLY A 142 19.63 3.35 -13.40
N GLU A 143 19.51 2.93 -12.13
CA GLU A 143 19.58 1.52 -11.74
C GLU A 143 18.20 0.93 -11.45
N PHE A 144 17.19 1.78 -11.30
CA PHE A 144 15.87 1.34 -10.89
C PHE A 144 15.06 0.81 -12.06
N GLU A 145 14.57 -0.42 -11.88
CA GLU A 145 13.54 -1.04 -12.71
C GLU A 145 12.42 -1.55 -11.82
N LEU A 146 11.17 -1.35 -12.22
CA LEU A 146 10.00 -1.80 -11.45
C LEU A 146 9.99 -3.33 -11.26
N SER A 147 10.61 -4.08 -12.17
CA SER A 147 10.81 -5.53 -12.09
C SER A 147 11.58 -5.96 -10.85
N LYS A 148 12.54 -5.14 -10.39
CA LYS A 148 13.38 -5.43 -9.20
C LYS A 148 12.62 -5.43 -7.87
N ILE A 149 11.44 -4.81 -7.83
CA ILE A 149 10.60 -4.73 -6.63
C ILE A 149 9.27 -5.47 -6.78
N LYS A 150 9.05 -6.11 -7.93
CA LYS A 150 7.87 -6.95 -8.14
C LYS A 150 8.18 -8.38 -7.70
N GLU A 151 7.37 -8.89 -6.79
CA GLU A 151 7.34 -10.31 -6.41
C GLU A 151 6.01 -10.92 -6.84
N PRO A 152 5.94 -12.23 -7.12
CA PRO A 152 4.68 -12.89 -7.44
C PRO A 152 3.62 -12.64 -6.37
N GLY A 153 2.44 -12.13 -6.77
CA GLY A 153 1.36 -11.80 -5.85
C GLY A 153 1.58 -10.53 -5.02
N MET A 154 2.67 -9.79 -5.24
CA MET A 154 2.95 -8.50 -4.60
C MET A 154 2.74 -7.35 -5.59
N HIS A 155 2.07 -6.31 -5.14
CA HIS A 155 1.74 -5.13 -5.94
C HIS A 155 2.37 -3.88 -5.34
N PRO A 156 3.58 -3.46 -5.79
CA PRO A 156 4.15 -2.19 -5.36
C PRO A 156 3.17 -1.04 -5.57
N LEU A 157 2.99 -0.19 -4.55
CA LEU A 157 2.16 1.01 -4.61
C LEU A 157 3.05 2.23 -4.73
N LEU A 158 2.92 2.99 -5.82
CA LEU A 158 3.57 4.29 -5.95
C LEU A 158 2.90 5.25 -4.96
N LEU A 159 3.67 5.71 -3.97
CA LEU A 159 3.21 6.68 -2.97
C LEU A 159 3.43 8.11 -3.44
N TRP A 160 4.54 8.34 -4.13
CA TRP A 160 4.93 9.67 -4.58
C TRP A 160 5.84 9.62 -5.82
N SER A 161 5.72 10.61 -6.69
CA SER A 161 6.66 10.89 -7.79
C SER A 161 6.81 12.40 -7.99
N LYS A 162 8.05 12.80 -8.33
CA LYS A 162 8.38 14.17 -8.74
C LYS A 162 7.71 14.52 -10.05
#